data_f4c77bd19e56845586ec60535072568b
#
_entry.id   f4c77bd19e56845586ec60535072568b
#
_cell.length_a   1.000
_cell.length_b   1.000
_cell.length_c   1.000
_cell.angle_alpha   90.00
_cell.angle_beta   90.00
_cell.angle_gamma   90.00
#
_symmetry.space_group_name_H-M   'P 1'
#
loop_
_entity.id
_entity.type
_entity.pdbx_description
1 polymer ?
#
loop_
_entity_poly.entity_id
_entity_poly.type
_entity_poly.pdbx_seq_one_letter_code
_entity_poly.pdbx_strand_id
1 'polypeptide(L)'
;MHVLIATDGSERSILAARRGRVLLPNAEKITLLSVITDGAPDDDAGGIEGPVLTPEEQAAMWQQEVSEAQHELADTSAALPDVPVEKVVEVGDAAPAICQVAERLGVDVVVVGSHGRTGLARLFLGSVSEHVVRHAPCPVLVIPTHAR
;
A
#
# COMPACT_ATOMS: atom_id res chain seq x y z
N MET A 1 8.88 -17.90 -6.10
CA MET A 1 7.72 -17.34 -5.39
C MET A 1 7.62 -15.84 -5.68
N HIS A 2 6.44 -15.37 -6.09
CA HIS A 2 6.13 -13.97 -6.37
C HIS A 2 5.39 -13.35 -5.18
N VAL A 3 5.92 -12.27 -4.62
CA VAL A 3 5.40 -11.59 -3.43
C VAL A 3 4.90 -10.19 -3.80
N LEU A 4 3.68 -9.85 -3.40
CA LEU A 4 3.15 -8.49 -3.46
C LEU A 4 3.29 -7.84 -2.08
N ILE A 5 3.92 -6.69 -2.01
CA ILE A 5 4.06 -5.91 -0.77
C ILE A 5 3.37 -4.55 -0.97
N ALA A 6 2.34 -4.29 -0.18
CA ALA A 6 1.70 -2.99 -0.16
C ALA A 6 2.44 -2.02 0.77
N THR A 7 2.70 -0.83 0.29
CA THR A 7 3.42 0.22 1.03
C THR A 7 2.75 1.57 0.84
N ASP A 8 2.78 2.40 1.87
CA ASP A 8 2.40 3.81 1.87
C ASP A 8 3.61 4.72 2.13
N GLY A 9 4.82 4.18 2.02
CA GLY A 9 6.08 4.90 2.26
C GLY A 9 6.36 5.27 3.71
N SER A 10 5.46 4.97 4.63
CA SER A 10 5.70 5.20 6.06
C SER A 10 6.80 4.29 6.61
N GLU A 11 7.46 4.72 7.68
CA GLU A 11 8.46 3.88 8.36
C GLU A 11 7.89 2.51 8.75
N ARG A 12 6.61 2.46 9.08
CA ARG A 12 5.90 1.22 9.44
C ARG A 12 5.76 0.29 8.25
N SER A 13 5.37 0.80 7.09
CA SER A 13 5.24 -0.03 5.89
C SER A 13 6.59 -0.49 5.35
N ILE A 14 7.61 0.35 5.43
CA ILE A 14 8.99 -0.02 5.08
C ILE A 14 9.51 -1.12 6.04
N LEU A 15 9.25 -0.99 7.34
CA LEU A 15 9.58 -2.04 8.31
C LEU A 15 8.84 -3.35 8.00
N ALA A 16 7.55 -3.26 7.64
CA ALA A 16 6.76 -4.42 7.25
C ALA A 16 7.35 -5.10 6.01
N ALA A 17 7.74 -4.33 5.00
CA ALA A 17 8.39 -4.85 3.80
C ALA A 17 9.69 -5.58 4.12
N ARG A 18 10.57 -4.99 4.94
CA ARG A 18 11.82 -5.62 5.37
C ARG A 18 11.60 -6.93 6.13
N ARG A 19 10.68 -6.93 7.10
CA ARG A 19 10.35 -8.13 7.86
C ARG A 19 9.72 -9.22 6.99
N GLY A 20 8.81 -8.81 6.11
CA GLY A 20 8.21 -9.71 5.13
C GLY A 20 9.27 -10.38 4.25
N ARG A 21 10.25 -9.62 3.77
CA ARG A 21 11.38 -10.16 2.98
C ARG A 21 12.19 -11.19 3.76
N VAL A 22 12.47 -10.93 5.04
CA VAL A 22 13.21 -11.88 5.90
C VAL A 22 12.43 -13.17 6.11
N LEU A 23 11.12 -13.07 6.30
CA LEU A 23 10.24 -14.24 6.51
C LEU A 23 9.99 -15.05 5.23
N LEU A 24 10.18 -14.42 4.07
CA LEU A 24 9.97 -15.03 2.75
C LEU A 24 11.29 -15.10 1.95
N PRO A 25 12.27 -15.89 2.43
CA PRO A 25 13.61 -15.92 1.82
C PRO A 25 13.60 -16.45 0.38
N ASN A 26 12.59 -17.24 0.02
CA ASN A 26 12.44 -17.83 -1.32
C ASN A 26 11.67 -16.92 -2.31
N ALA A 27 11.49 -15.63 -1.98
CA ALA A 27 10.93 -14.68 -2.92
C ALA A 27 11.91 -14.42 -4.06
N GLU A 28 11.51 -14.80 -5.27
CA GLU A 28 12.29 -14.62 -6.50
C GLU A 28 11.91 -13.33 -7.21
N LYS A 29 10.68 -12.86 -6.99
CA LYS A 29 10.15 -11.62 -7.51
C LYS A 29 9.34 -10.90 -6.44
N ILE A 30 9.57 -9.61 -6.28
CA ILE A 30 8.78 -8.74 -5.42
C ILE A 30 8.12 -7.66 -6.28
N THR A 31 6.83 -7.49 -6.12
CA THR A 31 6.11 -6.30 -6.59
C THR A 31 5.77 -5.42 -5.40
N LEU A 32 6.22 -4.17 -5.43
CA LEU A 32 5.80 -3.13 -4.48
C LEU A 32 4.61 -2.39 -5.07
N LEU A 33 3.57 -2.22 -4.28
CA LEU A 33 2.35 -1.51 -4.64
C LEU A 33 2.14 -0.32 -3.73
N SER A 34 2.02 0.87 -4.31
CA SER A 34 1.45 2.05 -3.67
C SER A 34 0.11 2.39 -4.31
N VAL A 35 -0.88 2.75 -3.50
CA VAL A 35 -2.22 3.11 -3.98
C VAL A 35 -2.47 4.58 -3.67
N ILE A 36 -2.71 5.34 -4.73
CA ILE A 36 -3.18 6.74 -4.63
C ILE A 36 -4.68 6.67 -4.35
N THR A 37 -5.08 7.14 -3.18
CA THR A 37 -6.50 7.20 -2.82
C THR A 37 -7.17 8.27 -3.68
N ASP A 38 -8.16 7.85 -4.45
CA ASP A 38 -8.99 8.78 -5.22
C ASP A 38 -9.73 9.66 -4.21
N GLY A 39 -9.41 10.95 -4.22
CA GLY A 39 -9.93 11.93 -3.25
C GLY A 39 -11.41 12.25 -3.44
N ALA A 40 -12.25 11.24 -3.66
CA ALA A 40 -13.68 11.41 -3.49
C ALA A 40 -13.93 11.79 -2.02
N PRO A 41 -14.52 12.95 -1.73
CA PRO A 41 -14.90 13.29 -0.37
C PRO A 41 -15.81 12.17 0.15
N ASP A 42 -15.53 11.68 1.35
CA ASP A 42 -16.45 10.79 2.05
C ASP A 42 -17.83 11.44 2.02
N ASP A 43 -18.82 10.78 1.43
CA ASP A 43 -20.22 11.26 1.31
C ASP A 43 -20.87 11.60 2.66
N ASP A 44 -20.20 11.30 3.77
CA ASP A 44 -20.63 11.58 5.15
C ASP A 44 -20.06 12.90 5.74
N ALA A 45 -19.15 13.59 5.03
CA ALA A 45 -18.68 14.91 5.45
C ALA A 45 -19.68 15.97 4.95
N GLY A 46 -20.68 16.27 5.78
CA GLY A 46 -21.74 17.22 5.48
C GLY A 46 -21.27 18.48 4.77
N GLY A 47 -21.54 18.56 3.49
CA GLY A 47 -21.88 19.74 2.70
C GLY A 47 -21.03 21.00 2.82
N ILE A 48 -19.72 20.94 3.03
CA ILE A 48 -18.84 22.06 2.75
C ILE A 48 -18.21 21.78 1.39
N GLU A 49 -18.78 22.37 0.35
CA GLU A 49 -18.13 22.42 -0.96
C GLU A 49 -16.76 23.08 -0.77
N GLY A 50 -15.70 22.27 -0.87
CA GLY A 50 -14.34 22.77 -0.93
C GLY A 50 -14.17 23.68 -2.15
N PRO A 51 -13.11 24.52 -2.23
CA PRO A 51 -12.87 25.38 -3.37
C PRO A 51 -12.81 24.52 -4.65
N VAL A 52 -13.57 24.93 -5.67
CA VAL A 52 -13.53 24.28 -6.98
C VAL A 52 -12.15 24.56 -7.60
N LEU A 53 -11.35 23.51 -7.73
CA LEU A 53 -10.02 23.60 -8.35
C LEU A 53 -10.15 23.80 -9.86
N THR A 54 -9.25 24.61 -10.41
CA THR A 54 -9.11 24.72 -11.85
C THR A 54 -8.54 23.43 -12.45
N PRO A 55 -8.72 23.15 -13.77
CA PRO A 55 -8.11 22.01 -14.43
C PRO A 55 -6.58 21.95 -14.24
N GLU A 56 -5.91 23.11 -14.23
CA GLU A 56 -4.46 23.21 -14.02
C GLU A 56 -4.07 22.84 -12.58
N GLU A 57 -4.85 23.26 -11.59
CA GLU A 57 -4.64 22.92 -10.18
C GLU A 57 -4.88 21.42 -9.94
N GLN A 58 -5.91 20.85 -10.57
CA GLN A 58 -6.17 19.41 -10.50
C GLN A 58 -5.03 18.60 -11.11
N ALA A 59 -4.52 19.01 -12.27
CA ALA A 59 -3.40 18.36 -12.94
C ALA A 59 -2.11 18.45 -12.08
N ALA A 60 -1.84 19.59 -11.44
CA ALA A 60 -0.70 19.78 -10.58
C ALA A 60 -0.77 18.90 -9.31
N MET A 61 -1.95 18.81 -8.70
CA MET A 61 -2.19 17.92 -7.55
C MET A 61 -1.99 16.44 -7.92
N TRP A 62 -2.53 16.03 -9.07
CA TRP A 62 -2.36 14.67 -9.56
C TRP A 62 -0.89 14.31 -9.79
N GLN A 63 -0.12 15.21 -10.42
CA GLN A 63 1.32 14.99 -10.61
C GLN A 63 2.07 14.88 -9.29
N GLN A 64 1.67 15.65 -8.28
CA GLN A 64 2.26 15.56 -6.94
C GLN A 64 1.97 14.20 -6.30
N GLU A 65 0.73 13.73 -6.34
CA GLU A 65 0.33 12.43 -5.78
C GLU A 65 1.07 11.27 -6.45
N VAL A 66 1.20 11.32 -7.78
CA VAL A 66 1.99 10.32 -8.52
C VAL A 66 3.46 10.37 -8.12
N SER A 67 4.04 11.56 -7.98
CA SER A 67 5.42 11.74 -7.55
C SER A 67 5.65 11.21 -6.14
N GLU A 68 4.73 11.47 -5.21
CA GLU A 68 4.78 10.94 -3.85
C GLU A 68 4.74 9.41 -3.83
N ALA A 69 3.81 8.81 -4.57
CA ALA A 69 3.72 7.34 -4.68
C ALA A 69 5.01 6.73 -5.25
N GLN A 70 5.63 7.38 -6.23
CA GLN A 70 6.91 6.93 -6.78
C GLN A 70 8.04 7.01 -5.76
N HIS A 71 8.10 8.07 -4.93
CA HIS A 71 9.06 8.19 -3.84
C HIS A 71 8.84 7.11 -2.77
N GLU A 72 7.61 6.87 -2.37
CA GLU A 72 7.26 5.80 -1.42
C GLU A 72 7.76 4.43 -1.88
N LEU A 73 7.56 4.14 -3.17
CA LEU A 73 8.04 2.90 -3.78
C LEU A 73 9.57 2.86 -3.86
N ALA A 74 10.22 3.99 -4.16
CA ALA A 74 11.68 4.08 -4.22
C ALA A 74 12.31 3.85 -2.83
N ASP A 75 11.79 4.49 -1.79
CA ASP A 75 12.27 4.35 -0.42
C ASP A 75 12.08 2.92 0.10
N THR A 76 10.92 2.34 -0.18
CA THR A 76 10.65 0.95 0.20
C THR A 76 11.56 -0.02 -0.56
N SER A 77 11.77 0.20 -1.86
CA SER A 77 12.65 -0.61 -2.70
C SER A 77 14.11 -0.57 -2.21
N ALA A 78 14.58 0.61 -1.80
CA ALA A 78 15.93 0.79 -1.25
C ALA A 78 16.16 0.00 0.05
N ALA A 79 15.08 -0.32 0.75
CA ALA A 79 15.12 -1.14 1.97
C ALA A 79 15.10 -2.65 1.71
N LEU A 80 15.00 -3.08 0.44
CA LEU A 80 14.93 -4.47 0.00
C LEU A 80 16.08 -4.81 -0.96
N PRO A 81 17.33 -4.91 -0.47
CA PRO A 81 18.46 -5.26 -1.30
C PRO A 81 18.35 -6.70 -1.81
N ASP A 82 19.03 -7.00 -2.92
CA ASP A 82 19.29 -8.34 -3.44
C ASP A 82 18.10 -9.10 -4.04
N VAL A 83 17.00 -8.41 -4.36
CA VAL A 83 15.85 -9.02 -5.05
C VAL A 83 15.35 -8.09 -6.16
N PRO A 84 15.00 -8.61 -7.34
CA PRO A 84 14.34 -7.81 -8.36
C PRO A 84 13.00 -7.28 -7.86
N VAL A 85 12.85 -5.95 -7.88
CA VAL A 85 11.66 -5.25 -7.40
C VAL A 85 10.97 -4.56 -8.57
N GLU A 86 9.73 -4.94 -8.82
CA GLU A 86 8.81 -4.23 -9.71
C GLU A 86 7.99 -3.22 -8.89
N LYS A 87 7.75 -2.06 -9.45
CA LYS A 87 7.01 -0.97 -8.79
C LYS A 87 5.71 -0.72 -9.53
N VAL A 88 4.59 -0.73 -8.80
CA VAL A 88 3.25 -0.52 -9.34
C VAL A 88 2.56 0.57 -8.53
N VAL A 89 1.95 1.51 -9.24
CA VAL A 89 1.06 2.53 -8.67
C VAL A 89 -0.35 2.24 -9.17
N GLU A 90 -1.30 2.14 -8.28
CA GLU A 90 -2.74 2.03 -8.58
C GLU A 90 -3.49 3.23 -8.00
N VAL A 91 -4.69 3.46 -8.51
CA VAL A 91 -5.57 4.53 -8.06
C VAL A 91 -6.87 3.92 -7.56
N GLY A 92 -7.36 4.40 -6.44
CA GLY A 92 -8.64 3.99 -5.88
C GLY A 92 -8.58 3.72 -4.40
N ASP A 93 -9.45 2.84 -3.92
CA ASP A 93 -9.44 2.39 -2.53
C ASP A 93 -8.34 1.33 -2.32
N ALA A 94 -7.46 1.58 -1.36
CA ALA A 94 -6.28 0.77 -1.13
C ALA A 94 -6.60 -0.73 -0.92
N ALA A 95 -7.60 -1.04 -0.13
CA ALA A 95 -7.88 -2.42 0.24
C ALA A 95 -8.37 -3.28 -0.95
N PRO A 96 -9.38 -2.87 -1.74
CA PRO A 96 -9.76 -3.57 -2.95
C PRO A 96 -8.66 -3.57 -4.01
N ALA A 97 -7.92 -2.47 -4.17
CA ALA A 97 -6.84 -2.36 -5.17
C ALA A 97 -5.74 -3.40 -4.91
N ILE A 98 -5.34 -3.61 -3.66
CA ILE A 98 -4.36 -4.64 -3.30
C ILE A 98 -4.84 -6.03 -3.73
N CYS A 99 -6.09 -6.37 -3.44
CA CYS A 99 -6.66 -7.66 -3.83
C CYS A 99 -6.73 -7.84 -5.36
N GLN A 100 -7.15 -6.81 -6.09
CA GLN A 100 -7.24 -6.82 -7.55
C GLN A 100 -5.85 -6.98 -8.20
N VAL A 101 -4.83 -6.28 -7.69
CA VAL A 101 -3.46 -6.41 -8.19
C VAL A 101 -2.92 -7.80 -7.88
N ALA A 102 -3.18 -8.34 -6.69
CA ALA A 102 -2.78 -9.69 -6.32
C ALA A 102 -3.35 -10.75 -7.28
N GLU A 103 -4.62 -10.61 -7.64
CA GLU A 103 -5.31 -11.49 -8.58
C GLU A 103 -4.74 -11.32 -10.01
N ARG A 104 -4.64 -10.07 -10.49
CA ARG A 104 -4.14 -9.75 -11.83
C ARG A 104 -2.72 -10.26 -12.07
N LEU A 105 -1.85 -10.17 -11.08
CA LEU A 105 -0.46 -10.61 -11.16
C LEU A 105 -0.24 -12.08 -10.78
N GLY A 106 -1.26 -12.75 -10.24
CA GLY A 106 -1.16 -14.13 -9.81
C GLY A 106 -0.07 -14.34 -8.75
N VAL A 107 0.01 -13.45 -7.76
CA VAL A 107 1.04 -13.53 -6.73
C VAL A 107 0.79 -14.70 -5.77
N ASP A 108 1.86 -15.22 -5.19
CA ASP A 108 1.78 -16.36 -4.26
C ASP A 108 1.44 -15.92 -2.84
N VAL A 109 1.80 -14.68 -2.46
CA VAL A 109 1.53 -14.14 -1.14
C VAL A 109 1.47 -12.61 -1.18
N VAL A 110 0.58 -12.03 -0.37
CA VAL A 110 0.50 -10.60 -0.11
C VAL A 110 1.08 -10.29 1.27
N VAL A 111 1.92 -9.26 1.34
CA VAL A 111 2.48 -8.73 2.60
C VAL A 111 1.89 -7.35 2.86
N VAL A 112 1.32 -7.17 4.04
CA VAL A 112 0.79 -5.88 4.52
C VAL A 112 1.26 -5.60 5.94
N GLY A 113 1.42 -4.33 6.28
CA GLY A 113 1.58 -3.92 7.67
C GLY A 113 0.25 -4.02 8.42
N SER A 114 0.30 -4.29 9.72
CA SER A 114 -0.92 -4.33 10.55
C SER A 114 -1.64 -2.99 10.63
N HIS A 115 -0.91 -1.86 10.44
CA HIS A 115 -1.42 -0.49 10.44
C HIS A 115 -0.61 0.35 9.44
N GLY A 116 -1.30 1.28 8.77
CA GLY A 116 -0.68 2.28 7.91
C GLY A 116 -0.38 3.59 8.65
N ARG A 117 -0.42 4.71 7.93
CA ARG A 117 -0.12 6.06 8.45
C ARG A 117 -0.96 6.48 9.66
N THR A 118 -2.21 6.08 9.73
CA THR A 118 -3.16 6.53 10.76
C THR A 118 -3.00 5.86 12.12
N GLY A 119 -2.32 4.74 12.20
CA GLY A 119 -1.83 4.13 13.44
C GLY A 119 -2.82 3.97 14.60
N LEU A 120 -4.12 3.91 14.32
CA LEU A 120 -5.16 3.86 15.34
C LEU A 120 -5.25 2.46 15.98
N ALA A 121 -5.27 2.48 17.29
CA ALA A 121 -5.64 1.41 18.24
C ALA A 121 -4.73 0.17 18.35
N ARG A 122 -4.31 -0.07 19.54
CA ARG A 122 -3.33 -1.07 20.01
C ARG A 122 -3.78 -2.54 19.93
N LEU A 123 -5.00 -2.84 19.48
CA LEU A 123 -5.57 -4.19 19.62
C LEU A 123 -6.23 -4.77 18.35
N PHE A 124 -6.33 -4.01 17.27
CA PHE A 124 -7.02 -4.47 16.06
C PHE A 124 -6.16 -4.28 14.81
N LEU A 125 -6.40 -5.10 13.80
CA LEU A 125 -5.88 -4.88 12.46
C LEU A 125 -6.43 -3.56 11.90
N GLY A 126 -5.62 -2.85 11.12
CA GLY A 126 -6.10 -1.71 10.36
C GLY A 126 -7.14 -2.13 9.32
N SER A 127 -8.00 -1.19 8.90
CA SER A 127 -9.08 -1.46 7.94
C SER A 127 -8.59 -2.10 6.63
N VAL A 128 -7.46 -1.63 6.10
CA VAL A 128 -6.86 -2.16 4.87
C VAL A 128 -6.39 -3.60 5.08
N SER A 129 -5.60 -3.87 6.13
CA SER A 129 -5.08 -5.20 6.40
C SER A 129 -6.20 -6.20 6.71
N GLU A 130 -7.24 -5.79 7.44
CA GLU A 130 -8.41 -6.63 7.71
C GLU A 130 -9.15 -7.02 6.43
N HIS A 131 -9.39 -6.06 5.55
CA HIS A 131 -10.06 -6.32 4.26
C HIS A 131 -9.22 -7.26 3.39
N VAL A 132 -7.91 -7.01 3.29
CA VAL A 132 -7.01 -7.83 2.48
C VAL A 132 -6.98 -9.27 2.99
N VAL A 133 -6.91 -9.49 4.31
CA VAL A 133 -6.96 -10.84 4.91
C VAL A 133 -8.24 -11.58 4.53
N ARG A 134 -9.38 -10.88 4.45
CA ARG A 134 -10.67 -11.49 4.13
C ARG A 134 -10.89 -11.75 2.64
N HIS A 135 -10.27 -10.96 1.75
CA HIS A 135 -10.64 -10.93 0.33
C HIS A 135 -9.49 -11.23 -0.64
N ALA A 136 -8.24 -11.33 -0.16
CA ALA A 136 -7.12 -11.64 -1.04
C ALA A 136 -7.27 -13.03 -1.68
N PRO A 137 -6.85 -13.19 -2.95
CA PRO A 137 -6.94 -14.47 -3.67
C PRO A 137 -5.87 -15.49 -3.23
N CYS A 138 -4.96 -15.10 -2.36
CA CYS A 138 -3.81 -15.89 -1.91
C CYS A 138 -3.53 -15.66 -0.41
N PRO A 139 -2.63 -16.43 0.23
CA PRO A 139 -2.19 -16.20 1.59
C PRO A 139 -1.74 -14.77 1.83
N VAL A 140 -2.02 -14.24 3.03
CA VAL A 140 -1.66 -12.89 3.45
C VAL A 140 -0.78 -12.96 4.68
N LEU A 141 0.39 -12.33 4.60
CA LEU A 141 1.30 -12.14 5.71
C LEU A 141 1.10 -10.74 6.29
N VAL A 142 0.53 -10.67 7.47
CA VAL A 142 0.35 -9.41 8.20
C VAL A 142 1.52 -9.20 9.15
N ILE A 143 2.25 -8.11 8.95
CA ILE A 143 3.43 -7.78 9.78
C ILE A 143 3.01 -6.77 10.86
N PRO A 144 3.17 -7.11 12.14
CA PRO A 144 2.99 -6.14 13.22
C PRO A 144 3.96 -4.96 13.06
N THR A 145 3.40 -3.74 13.05
CA THR A 145 4.17 -2.50 12.83
C THR A 145 4.30 -1.64 14.07
N HIS A 146 3.80 -2.12 15.22
CA HIS A 146 4.08 -1.48 16.50
C HIS A 146 5.48 -1.87 16.98
N ALA A 147 6.23 -0.90 17.48
CA ALA A 147 7.50 -1.18 18.15
C ALA A 147 7.24 -2.02 19.43
N ARG A 148 8.01 -3.06 19.57
CA ARG A 148 8.13 -3.70 20.87
C ARG A 148 8.90 -2.82 21.82
#